data_54ab8744b5275a80e2e60bcf6270e17d
#
_entry.id   54ab8744b5275a80e2e60bcf6270e17d
#
_cell.length_a   1.000
_cell.length_b   1.000
_cell.length_c   1.000
_cell.angle_alpha   90.00
_cell.angle_beta   90.00
_cell.angle_gamma   90.00
#
_symmetry.space_group_name_H-M   'P 1'
#
loop_
_entity.id
_entity.type
_entity.pdbx_description
1 polymer ?
#
loop_
_entity_poly.entity_id
_entity_poly.type
_entity_poly.pdbx_seq_one_letter_code
_entity_poly.pdbx_strand_id
1 'polypeptide(L)'
;MSAAAAPAPIIVTALMGGADFAWADGLRRAHFPPERNWLPAHITLFHHLPPSLLDEVAARLKRLCAGPPPPARLAEVMLLGRGVALRVESPALMALREELADAFAGLLTPQDQARPRLHITVQNKVAPDAAKALALALRRDFRPRPLAIAGLAAWHYRGGPWEPAMTAMFRGRSVAVA
;
A
#
# COMPACT_ATOMS: atom_id res chain seq x y z
N MET A 1 6.72 -21.96 28.05
CA MET A 1 7.71 -21.48 27.08
C MET A 1 6.94 -21.14 25.81
N SER A 2 6.78 -19.89 25.50
CA SER A 2 6.16 -19.47 24.24
C SER A 2 7.15 -19.75 23.12
N ALA A 3 6.78 -20.61 22.19
CA ALA A 3 7.58 -20.84 20.99
C ALA A 3 7.72 -19.48 20.27
N ALA A 4 8.95 -19.05 20.06
CA ALA A 4 9.19 -17.85 19.28
C ALA A 4 8.55 -18.05 17.90
N ALA A 5 7.68 -17.12 17.51
CA ALA A 5 7.02 -17.20 16.21
C ALA A 5 8.09 -17.27 15.10
N ALA A 6 7.90 -18.16 14.12
CA ALA A 6 8.83 -18.30 13.02
C ALA A 6 9.08 -16.95 12.31
N PRO A 7 10.31 -16.68 11.85
CA PRO A 7 10.61 -15.46 11.10
C PRO A 7 9.65 -15.30 9.91
N ALA A 8 9.06 -14.14 9.77
CA ALA A 8 8.10 -13.86 8.69
C ALA A 8 8.58 -12.68 7.83
N PRO A 9 8.40 -12.73 6.50
CA PRO A 9 8.70 -11.59 5.64
C PRO A 9 7.98 -10.33 6.09
N ILE A 10 8.61 -9.18 5.83
CA ILE A 10 8.07 -7.88 6.16
C ILE A 10 7.45 -7.25 4.92
N ILE A 11 6.23 -6.80 5.06
CA ILE A 11 5.52 -5.99 4.06
C ILE A 11 5.53 -4.55 4.56
N VAL A 12 5.80 -3.59 3.66
CA VAL A 12 5.74 -2.16 3.97
C VAL A 12 4.64 -1.51 3.15
N THR A 13 3.78 -0.75 3.82
CA THR A 13 2.64 -0.05 3.21
C THR A 13 2.64 1.43 3.55
N ALA A 14 2.01 2.23 2.69
CA ALA A 14 1.58 3.57 3.04
C ALA A 14 0.16 3.51 3.63
N LEU A 15 -0.07 4.26 4.71
CA LEU A 15 -1.36 4.38 5.36
C LEU A 15 -2.13 5.56 4.79
N MET A 16 -3.39 5.35 4.45
CA MET A 16 -4.30 6.40 4.01
C MET A 16 -4.87 7.19 5.19
N GLY A 17 -5.26 8.43 4.96
CA GLY A 17 -6.11 9.18 5.89
C GLY A 17 -7.45 8.48 6.10
N GLY A 18 -8.06 8.66 7.27
CA GLY A 18 -9.23 7.87 7.70
C GLY A 18 -10.41 7.91 6.73
N ALA A 19 -10.75 9.06 6.16
CA ALA A 19 -11.86 9.19 5.20
C ALA A 19 -11.57 8.47 3.87
N ASP A 20 -10.36 8.60 3.36
CA ASP A 20 -9.94 7.92 2.12
C ASP A 20 -9.84 6.41 2.32
N PHE A 21 -9.33 5.97 3.48
CA PHE A 21 -9.30 4.56 3.84
C PHE A 21 -10.73 3.97 3.89
N ALA A 22 -11.65 4.63 4.59
CA ALA A 22 -13.02 4.16 4.72
C ALA A 22 -13.73 4.04 3.36
N TRP A 23 -13.50 4.99 2.46
CA TRP A 23 -14.04 4.97 1.12
C TRP A 23 -13.44 3.84 0.26
N ALA A 24 -12.13 3.72 0.22
CA ALA A 24 -11.45 2.68 -0.57
C ALA A 24 -11.74 1.26 -0.02
N ASP A 25 -11.77 1.10 1.29
CA ASP A 25 -12.10 -0.17 1.92
C ASP A 25 -13.58 -0.54 1.73
N GLY A 26 -14.47 0.45 1.68
CA GLY A 26 -15.87 0.27 1.30
C GLY A 26 -16.02 -0.29 -0.11
N LEU A 27 -15.28 0.25 -1.09
CA LEU A 27 -15.23 -0.31 -2.46
C LEU A 27 -14.67 -1.73 -2.46
N ARG A 28 -13.60 -1.99 -1.72
CA ARG A 28 -13.01 -3.32 -1.62
C ARG A 28 -14.01 -4.33 -1.04
N ARG A 29 -14.69 -3.99 0.04
CA ARG A 29 -15.73 -4.86 0.63
C ARG A 29 -16.92 -5.11 -0.31
N ALA A 30 -17.25 -4.14 -1.14
CA ALA A 30 -18.34 -4.27 -2.11
C ALA A 30 -18.00 -5.17 -3.30
N HIS A 31 -16.72 -5.23 -3.72
CA HIS A 31 -16.34 -5.81 -5.01
C HIS A 31 -15.32 -6.94 -4.92
N PHE A 32 -14.52 -7.03 -3.87
CA PHE A 32 -13.60 -8.15 -3.68
C PHE A 32 -14.38 -9.41 -3.26
N PRO A 33 -14.09 -10.61 -3.79
CA PRO A 33 -14.74 -11.84 -3.32
C PRO A 33 -14.61 -12.00 -1.80
N PRO A 34 -15.73 -12.07 -1.05
CA PRO A 34 -15.69 -12.03 0.42
C PRO A 34 -14.82 -13.13 1.03
N GLU A 35 -14.85 -14.33 0.47
CA GLU A 35 -14.09 -15.49 0.92
C GLU A 35 -12.57 -15.35 0.73
N ARG A 36 -12.12 -14.32 0.00
CA ARG A 36 -10.70 -14.02 -0.28
C ARG A 36 -10.28 -12.65 0.21
N ASN A 37 -11.20 -11.89 0.78
CA ASN A 37 -10.95 -10.52 1.25
C ASN A 37 -10.45 -10.51 2.70
N TRP A 38 -9.21 -10.95 2.90
CA TRP A 38 -8.59 -11.07 4.23
C TRP A 38 -7.87 -9.81 4.68
N LEU A 39 -7.68 -8.87 3.78
CA LEU A 39 -6.96 -7.63 4.03
C LEU A 39 -7.86 -6.42 3.75
N PRO A 40 -7.78 -5.36 4.56
CA PRO A 40 -8.40 -4.10 4.20
C PRO A 40 -7.69 -3.44 3.02
N ALA A 41 -8.26 -2.36 2.48
CA ALA A 41 -7.63 -1.55 1.45
C ALA A 41 -6.24 -1.07 1.90
N HIS A 42 -5.25 -1.15 1.03
CA HIS A 42 -3.86 -0.82 1.34
C HIS A 42 -3.09 -0.36 0.10
N ILE A 43 -1.95 0.30 0.35
CA ILE A 43 -0.98 0.72 -0.68
C ILE A 43 0.35 0.07 -0.35
N THR A 44 0.77 -0.92 -1.13
CA THR A 44 2.02 -1.65 -0.88
C THR A 44 3.21 -0.91 -1.47
N LEU A 45 4.25 -0.72 -0.66
CA LEU A 45 5.55 -0.19 -1.08
C LEU A 45 6.58 -1.31 -1.29
N PHE A 46 6.60 -2.31 -0.40
CA PHE A 46 7.44 -3.50 -0.50
C PHE A 46 6.62 -4.73 -0.12
N HIS A 47 6.75 -5.78 -0.92
CA HIS A 47 5.99 -7.02 -0.76
C HIS A 47 6.71 -8.05 0.10
N HIS A 48 8.05 -8.00 0.15
CA HIS A 48 8.83 -9.05 0.82
C HIS A 48 10.23 -8.56 1.18
N LEU A 49 10.38 -7.97 2.36
CA LEU A 49 11.70 -7.70 2.94
C LEU A 49 12.10 -8.83 3.89
N PRO A 50 13.40 -9.14 4.03
CA PRO A 50 13.88 -10.13 4.98
C PRO A 50 13.45 -9.84 6.42
N PRO A 51 13.04 -10.85 7.19
CA PRO A 51 12.60 -10.67 8.59
C PRO A 51 13.66 -10.02 9.49
N SER A 52 14.94 -10.27 9.20
CA SER A 52 16.08 -9.71 9.95
C SER A 52 16.21 -8.19 9.86
N LEU A 53 15.50 -7.56 8.92
CA LEU A 53 15.55 -6.11 8.71
C LEU A 53 14.55 -5.33 9.56
N LEU A 54 13.75 -5.97 10.40
CA LEU A 54 12.63 -5.30 11.08
C LEU A 54 13.05 -4.04 11.85
N ASP A 55 14.13 -4.12 12.63
CA ASP A 55 14.60 -2.99 13.44
C ASP A 55 15.09 -1.83 12.55
N GLU A 56 15.79 -2.15 11.46
CA GLU A 56 16.24 -1.15 10.50
C GLU A 56 15.07 -0.53 9.73
N VAL A 57 14.12 -1.34 9.28
CA VAL A 57 12.87 -0.86 8.66
C VAL A 57 12.16 0.10 9.60
N ALA A 58 11.96 -0.30 10.86
CA ALA A 58 11.29 0.53 11.85
C ALA A 58 11.99 1.88 12.08
N ALA A 59 13.32 1.88 12.21
CA ALA A 59 14.12 3.10 12.38
C ALA A 59 13.99 4.02 11.16
N ARG A 60 14.06 3.47 9.94
CA ARG A 60 13.95 4.24 8.70
C ARG A 60 12.55 4.82 8.51
N LEU A 61 11.50 4.04 8.75
CA LEU A 61 10.12 4.53 8.64
C LEU A 61 9.85 5.67 9.63
N LYS A 62 10.32 5.57 10.87
CA LYS A 62 10.22 6.65 11.86
C LYS A 62 10.92 7.92 11.41
N ARG A 63 12.12 7.79 10.83
CA ARG A 63 12.89 8.94 10.31
C ARG A 63 12.17 9.62 9.16
N LEU A 64 11.66 8.84 8.19
CA LEU A 64 10.93 9.37 7.04
C LEU A 64 9.64 10.07 7.47
N CYS A 65 8.93 9.50 8.44
CA CYS A 65 7.69 10.09 8.96
C CYS A 65 7.89 11.27 9.91
N ALA A 66 9.12 11.63 10.26
CA ALA A 66 9.38 12.88 10.97
C ALA A 66 9.09 14.12 10.11
N GLY A 67 9.09 13.97 8.79
CA GLY A 67 8.73 15.00 7.83
C GLY A 67 7.23 15.12 7.55
N PRO A 68 6.85 15.99 6.60
CA PRO A 68 5.46 16.18 6.20
C PRO A 68 4.92 14.96 5.40
N PRO A 69 3.60 14.73 5.41
CA PRO A 69 2.99 13.71 4.59
C PRO A 69 3.22 14.00 3.09
N PRO A 70 3.57 12.98 2.30
CA PRO A 70 3.78 13.16 0.87
C PRO A 70 2.46 13.50 0.17
N PRO A 71 2.42 14.52 -0.70
CA PRO A 71 1.27 14.79 -1.55
C PRO A 71 0.98 13.58 -2.44
N ALA A 72 -0.28 13.20 -2.55
CA ALA A 72 -0.73 12.09 -3.38
C ALA A 72 -2.10 12.36 -3.99
N ARG A 73 -2.42 11.65 -5.06
CA ARG A 73 -3.74 11.66 -5.67
C ARG A 73 -4.13 10.28 -6.20
N LEU A 74 -5.42 10.02 -6.27
CA LEU A 74 -5.99 8.94 -7.06
C LEU A 74 -6.11 9.44 -8.50
N ALA A 75 -5.47 8.75 -9.44
CA ALA A 75 -5.32 9.20 -10.81
C ALA A 75 -6.31 8.57 -11.78
N GLU A 76 -6.50 7.26 -11.66
CA GLU A 76 -7.33 6.49 -12.59
C GLU A 76 -7.79 5.15 -12.02
N VAL A 77 -8.77 4.55 -12.66
CA VAL A 77 -9.17 3.16 -12.44
C VAL A 77 -8.34 2.25 -13.33
N MET A 78 -7.61 1.31 -12.74
CA MET A 78 -6.74 0.35 -13.41
C MET A 78 -7.41 -1.01 -13.55
N LEU A 79 -7.28 -1.62 -14.72
CA LEU A 79 -7.61 -3.03 -14.92
C LEU A 79 -6.37 -3.90 -14.64
N LEU A 80 -6.50 -4.87 -13.73
CA LEU A 80 -5.44 -5.81 -13.35
C LEU A 80 -5.54 -7.17 -14.05
N GLY A 81 -6.33 -7.27 -15.13
CA GLY A 81 -6.63 -8.53 -15.78
C GLY A 81 -7.73 -9.31 -15.07
N ARG A 82 -7.54 -9.71 -13.83
CA ARG A 82 -8.53 -10.44 -13.01
C ARG A 82 -9.04 -9.61 -11.83
N GLY A 83 -8.98 -8.31 -11.91
CA GLY A 83 -9.40 -7.40 -10.88
C GLY A 83 -9.26 -5.95 -11.30
N VAL A 84 -9.57 -5.06 -10.36
CA VAL A 84 -9.57 -3.60 -10.53
C VAL A 84 -8.87 -2.95 -9.35
N ALA A 85 -8.08 -1.92 -9.65
CA ALA A 85 -7.42 -1.09 -8.66
C ALA A 85 -7.58 0.40 -8.96
N LEU A 86 -7.30 1.21 -7.98
CA LEU A 86 -7.20 2.66 -8.10
C LEU A 86 -5.71 3.03 -8.12
N ARG A 87 -5.26 3.70 -9.17
CA ARG A 87 -3.86 4.13 -9.29
C ARG A 87 -3.57 5.28 -8.35
N VAL A 88 -2.50 5.15 -7.59
CA VAL A 88 -1.97 6.21 -6.73
C VAL A 88 -0.79 6.88 -7.42
N GLU A 89 -0.86 8.18 -7.59
CA GLU A 89 0.25 9.01 -8.04
C GLU A 89 0.77 9.86 -6.89
N SER A 90 2.05 9.68 -6.58
CA SER A 90 2.76 10.47 -5.57
C SER A 90 4.26 10.39 -5.85
N PRO A 91 4.84 11.36 -6.57
CA PRO A 91 6.29 11.42 -6.76
C PRO A 91 7.05 11.46 -5.44
N ALA A 92 6.51 12.16 -4.43
CA ALA A 92 7.13 12.24 -3.11
C ALA A 92 7.12 10.89 -2.37
N LEU A 93 6.00 10.13 -2.40
CA LEU A 93 5.95 8.80 -1.82
C LEU A 93 6.88 7.82 -2.56
N MET A 94 6.96 7.94 -3.89
CA MET A 94 7.90 7.15 -4.69
C MET A 94 9.35 7.47 -4.33
N ALA A 95 9.70 8.74 -4.06
CA ALA A 95 11.04 9.11 -3.61
C ALA A 95 11.39 8.48 -2.25
N LEU A 96 10.45 8.47 -1.30
CA LEU A 96 10.62 7.77 -0.01
C LEU A 96 10.81 6.25 -0.22
N ARG A 97 10.05 5.66 -1.13
CA ARG A 97 10.18 4.25 -1.48
C ARG A 97 11.53 3.94 -2.11
N GLU A 98 12.03 4.80 -3.00
CA GLU A 98 13.34 4.66 -3.64
C GLU A 98 14.47 4.77 -2.62
N GLU A 99 14.40 5.71 -1.67
CA GLU A 99 15.37 5.81 -0.57
C GLU A 99 15.44 4.50 0.25
N LEU A 100 14.31 3.88 0.54
CA LEU A 100 14.27 2.58 1.21
C LEU A 100 14.83 1.46 0.33
N ALA A 101 14.52 1.46 -0.97
CA ALA A 101 15.05 0.47 -1.90
C ALA A 101 16.57 0.53 -2.02
N ASP A 102 17.14 1.72 -2.06
CA ASP A 102 18.58 1.93 -2.07
C ASP A 102 19.25 1.42 -0.78
N ALA A 103 18.60 1.68 0.36
CA ALA A 103 19.07 1.21 1.66
C ALA A 103 19.09 -0.33 1.76
N PHE A 104 18.18 -1.00 1.08
CA PHE A 104 18.05 -2.46 1.06
C PHE A 104 18.53 -3.08 -0.25
N ALA A 105 19.37 -2.38 -1.01
CA ALA A 105 19.92 -2.89 -2.25
C ALA A 105 20.62 -4.24 -2.05
N GLY A 106 20.39 -5.19 -2.95
CA GLY A 106 20.89 -6.56 -2.86
C GLY A 106 20.06 -7.50 -1.97
N LEU A 107 19.10 -6.99 -1.21
CA LEU A 107 18.20 -7.77 -0.34
C LEU A 107 16.75 -7.84 -0.86
N LEU A 108 16.46 -7.11 -1.93
CA LEU A 108 15.12 -7.04 -2.51
C LEU A 108 14.85 -8.24 -3.41
N THR A 109 13.63 -8.75 -3.35
CA THR A 109 13.13 -9.71 -4.34
C THR A 109 13.00 -9.05 -5.72
N PRO A 110 12.98 -9.83 -6.83
CA PRO A 110 12.78 -9.24 -8.18
C PRO A 110 11.54 -8.36 -8.29
N GLN A 111 10.45 -8.72 -7.60
CA GLN A 111 9.23 -7.91 -7.55
C GLN A 111 9.49 -6.54 -6.92
N ASP A 112 10.25 -6.47 -5.83
CA ASP A 112 10.51 -5.23 -5.10
C ASP A 112 11.68 -4.43 -5.72
N GLN A 113 12.50 -5.03 -6.57
CA GLN A 113 13.49 -4.33 -7.39
C GLN A 113 12.84 -3.52 -8.52
N ALA A 114 11.74 -4.00 -9.06
CA ALA A 114 11.01 -3.30 -10.09
C ALA A 114 10.38 -2.02 -9.55
N ARG A 115 10.31 -0.97 -10.38
CA ARG A 115 9.60 0.26 -10.03
C ARG A 115 8.10 -0.03 -9.91
N PRO A 116 7.48 0.13 -8.72
CA PRO A 116 6.08 -0.20 -8.53
C PRO A 116 5.16 0.85 -9.18
N ARG A 117 4.01 0.39 -9.58
CA ARG A 117 2.85 1.24 -9.87
C ARG A 117 1.97 1.21 -8.62
N LEU A 118 2.08 2.23 -7.79
CA LEU A 118 1.32 2.31 -6.54
C LEU A 118 -0.18 2.29 -6.83
N HIS A 119 -0.91 1.46 -6.10
CA HIS A 119 -2.35 1.29 -6.31
C HIS A 119 -3.05 0.74 -5.08
N ILE A 120 -4.37 0.89 -5.07
CA ILE A 120 -5.28 0.31 -4.07
C ILE A 120 -6.15 -0.70 -4.79
N THR A 121 -5.99 -1.98 -4.50
CA THR A 121 -6.81 -3.04 -5.11
C THR A 121 -8.19 -3.08 -4.46
N VAL A 122 -9.24 -2.93 -5.25
CA VAL A 122 -10.64 -3.02 -4.80
C VAL A 122 -11.31 -4.32 -5.23
N GLN A 123 -10.78 -5.01 -6.24
CA GLN A 123 -11.24 -6.33 -6.68
C GLN A 123 -10.05 -7.12 -7.23
N ASN A 124 -9.99 -8.41 -6.95
CA ASN A 124 -9.05 -9.33 -7.58
C ASN A 124 -9.58 -10.77 -7.52
N LYS A 125 -8.93 -11.67 -8.25
CA LYS A 125 -9.24 -13.11 -8.28
C LYS A 125 -10.65 -13.42 -8.81
N VAL A 126 -11.16 -12.58 -9.71
CA VAL A 126 -12.42 -12.78 -10.42
C VAL A 126 -12.16 -13.17 -11.90
N ALA A 127 -13.19 -13.54 -12.64
CA ALA A 127 -13.09 -13.74 -14.07
C ALA A 127 -12.73 -12.44 -14.79
N PRO A 128 -11.96 -12.47 -15.90
CA PRO A 128 -11.56 -11.27 -16.63
C PRO A 128 -12.72 -10.38 -17.06
N ASP A 129 -13.85 -10.97 -17.47
CA ASP A 129 -15.03 -10.20 -17.88
C ASP A 129 -15.70 -9.47 -16.73
N ALA A 130 -15.72 -10.07 -15.54
CA ALA A 130 -16.20 -9.40 -14.32
C ALA A 130 -15.31 -8.21 -13.95
N ALA A 131 -13.99 -8.36 -14.06
CA ALA A 131 -13.04 -7.27 -13.83
C ALA A 131 -13.24 -6.12 -14.86
N LYS A 132 -13.40 -6.42 -16.13
CA LYS A 132 -13.68 -5.43 -17.18
C LYS A 132 -14.98 -4.67 -16.92
N ALA A 133 -16.04 -5.41 -16.54
CA ALA A 133 -17.34 -4.80 -16.22
C ALA A 133 -17.25 -3.83 -15.05
N LEU A 134 -16.56 -4.20 -13.96
CA LEU A 134 -16.36 -3.31 -12.83
C LEU A 134 -15.50 -2.09 -13.19
N ALA A 135 -14.41 -2.29 -13.93
CA ALA A 135 -13.56 -1.18 -14.37
C ALA A 135 -14.35 -0.16 -15.19
N LEU A 136 -15.19 -0.63 -16.10
CA LEU A 136 -16.05 0.23 -16.90
C LEU A 136 -17.06 1.00 -16.04
N ALA A 137 -17.70 0.31 -15.09
CA ALA A 137 -18.67 0.93 -14.19
C ALA A 137 -18.02 2.00 -13.30
N LEU A 138 -16.88 1.72 -12.69
CA LEU A 138 -16.17 2.69 -11.84
C LEU A 138 -15.67 3.89 -12.64
N ARG A 139 -15.19 3.70 -13.86
CA ARG A 139 -14.69 4.79 -14.72
C ARG A 139 -15.74 5.84 -15.08
N ARG A 140 -17.02 5.49 -15.10
CA ARG A 140 -18.10 6.45 -15.41
C ARG A 140 -18.11 7.63 -14.44
N ASP A 141 -17.98 7.35 -13.15
CA ASP A 141 -18.13 8.35 -12.09
C ASP A 141 -16.80 8.77 -11.47
N PHE A 142 -15.73 8.02 -11.77
CA PHE A 142 -14.41 8.33 -11.21
C PHE A 142 -13.89 9.68 -11.73
N ARG A 143 -13.42 10.49 -10.78
CA ARG A 143 -12.67 11.71 -11.08
C ARG A 143 -11.38 11.68 -10.28
N PRO A 144 -10.23 12.05 -10.90
CA PRO A 144 -8.98 12.21 -10.15
C PRO A 144 -9.17 13.16 -8.97
N ARG A 145 -8.64 12.77 -7.81
CA ARG A 145 -8.80 13.54 -6.58
C ARG A 145 -7.61 13.39 -5.65
N PRO A 146 -7.38 14.34 -4.72
CA PRO A 146 -6.38 14.19 -3.69
C PRO A 146 -6.58 12.92 -2.87
N LEU A 147 -5.46 12.33 -2.42
CA LEU A 147 -5.42 11.19 -1.50
C LEU A 147 -4.55 11.57 -0.31
N ALA A 148 -5.08 11.48 0.89
CA ALA A 148 -4.31 11.72 2.10
C ALA A 148 -3.44 10.51 2.44
N ILE A 149 -2.13 10.71 2.56
CA ILE A 149 -1.17 9.73 3.08
C ILE A 149 -0.88 10.13 4.54
N ALA A 150 -1.23 9.27 5.49
CA ALA A 150 -1.15 9.57 6.91
C ALA A 150 0.11 9.02 7.59
N GLY A 151 0.66 7.93 7.07
CA GLY A 151 1.81 7.28 7.69
C GLY A 151 2.37 6.15 6.84
N LEU A 152 3.33 5.43 7.43
CA LEU A 152 3.92 4.22 6.90
C LEU A 152 3.78 3.10 7.94
N ALA A 153 3.64 1.87 7.49
CA ALA A 153 3.53 0.71 8.38
C ALA A 153 4.33 -0.47 7.86
N ALA A 154 4.79 -1.30 8.77
CA ALA A 154 5.38 -2.59 8.49
C ALA A 154 4.51 -3.69 9.11
N TRP A 155 4.44 -4.82 8.43
CA TRP A 155 3.59 -5.96 8.76
C TRP A 155 4.38 -7.25 8.60
N HIS A 156 4.03 -8.27 9.40
CA HIS A 156 4.48 -9.63 9.17
C HIS A 156 3.49 -10.39 8.30
N TYR A 157 3.99 -11.09 7.29
CA TYR A 157 3.19 -12.00 6.47
C TYR A 157 3.44 -13.46 6.88
N ARG A 158 2.40 -14.13 7.39
CA ARG A 158 2.44 -15.52 7.85
C ARG A 158 1.50 -16.45 7.07
N GLY A 159 1.18 -16.07 5.81
CA GLY A 159 0.31 -16.88 4.97
C GLY A 159 -1.20 -16.62 5.15
N GLY A 160 -1.56 -15.57 5.89
CA GLY A 160 -2.94 -15.15 6.14
C GLY A 160 -3.05 -13.64 6.25
N PRO A 161 -3.96 -13.11 7.08
CA PRO A 161 -4.02 -11.69 7.40
C PRO A 161 -2.67 -11.20 7.91
N TRP A 162 -2.31 -9.95 7.57
CA TRP A 162 -1.04 -9.39 8.00
C TRP A 162 -1.07 -9.01 9.47
N GLU A 163 -0.01 -9.35 10.20
CA GLU A 163 0.16 -8.96 11.60
C GLU A 163 0.87 -7.62 11.69
N PRO A 164 0.34 -6.64 12.45
CA PRO A 164 1.03 -5.37 12.67
C PRO A 164 2.39 -5.56 13.31
N ALA A 165 3.43 -4.95 12.73
CA ALA A 165 4.78 -4.92 13.31
C ALA A 165 5.14 -3.54 13.84
N MET A 166 4.87 -2.48 13.06
CA MET A 166 5.06 -1.10 13.50
C MET A 166 4.29 -0.13 12.62
N THR A 167 4.02 1.04 13.17
CA THR A 167 3.39 2.17 12.48
C THR A 167 4.11 3.45 12.82
N ALA A 168 4.34 4.31 11.83
CA ALA A 168 4.85 5.66 11.99
C ALA A 168 3.94 6.64 11.24
N MET A 169 3.50 7.71 11.91
CA MET A 169 2.65 8.74 11.31
C MET A 169 3.48 9.96 10.92
N PHE A 170 3.20 10.55 9.75
CA PHE A 170 3.83 11.79 9.32
C PHE A 170 3.50 12.93 10.29
N ARG A 171 4.49 13.77 10.62
CA ARG A 171 4.38 14.79 11.68
C ARG A 171 4.47 16.23 11.18
N GLY A 172 5.04 16.46 10.01
CA GLY A 172 5.17 17.80 9.44
C GLY A 172 3.83 18.34 8.89
N ARG A 173 3.74 19.65 8.73
CA ARG A 173 2.63 20.26 7.98
C ARG A 173 2.88 20.09 6.49
N SER A 174 1.87 19.66 5.73
CA SER A 174 1.88 19.74 4.29
C SER A 174 2.05 21.22 3.89
N VAL A 175 3.11 21.52 3.13
CA VAL A 175 3.22 22.85 2.51
C VAL A 175 2.20 22.86 1.39
N ALA A 176 1.16 23.66 1.55
CA ALA A 176 0.24 23.95 0.44
C ALA A 176 1.08 24.57 -0.68
N VAL A 177 1.20 23.87 -1.79
CA VAL A 177 1.74 24.46 -3.03
C VAL A 177 0.68 25.44 -3.52
N ALA A 178 1.01 26.71 -3.46
CA ALA A 178 0.19 27.79 -4.03
C ALA A 178 0.14 27.68 -5.55
#